data_9c159c908d5bf5abe36c868df69fc805
#
_entry.id   9c159c908d5bf5abe36c868df69fc805
#
_cell.length_a   1.000
_cell.length_b   1.000
_cell.length_c   1.000
_cell.angle_alpha   90.00
_cell.angle_beta   90.00
_cell.angle_gamma   90.00
#
_symmetry.space_group_name_H-M   'P 1'
#
loop_
_entity.id
_entity.type
_entity.pdbx_description
1 polymer ?
#
loop_
_entity_poly.entity_id
_entity_poly.type
_entity_poly.pdbx_seq_one_letter_code
_entity_poly.pdbx_strand_id
1 'polypeptide(L)'
;MCRLAIVLIALTALTALATAEHATAPTEFEPVLHRFLTRADEPLLSYRGTRRLEGRNERFNVSGWMEIATELSAGGFHYRVVDEGGSDLIRKRVFRSMLENEEQVFASGDAARSSFTAINYELTPGDSVEPGLVKLFARPKRKDVTLIDGAVYITDTDADLVRVEGQLAKSPSFWTRRIEVVKQYARVAGLRVPIRIDSTAQIRFAGASTMTMTYDYEMINGINVTSSQAVAALGR
;
A
#
# COMPACT_ATOMS: atom_id res chain seq x y z
N MET A 1 -15.44 -3.47 91.55
CA MET A 1 -15.14 -2.66 90.38
C MET A 1 -14.36 -3.56 89.42
N CYS A 2 -15.09 -4.14 88.49
CA CYS A 2 -14.56 -5.14 87.57
C CYS A 2 -14.48 -4.50 86.18
N ARG A 3 -13.33 -4.32 85.62
CA ARG A 3 -13.16 -3.85 84.23
C ARG A 3 -12.96 -5.05 83.29
N LEU A 4 -13.96 -5.30 82.53
CA LEU A 4 -13.98 -6.30 81.48
C LEU A 4 -13.26 -5.74 80.26
N ALA A 5 -12.15 -6.36 79.86
CA ALA A 5 -11.42 -6.03 78.63
C ALA A 5 -11.88 -6.96 77.52
N ILE A 6 -12.55 -6.42 76.51
CA ILE A 6 -12.94 -7.14 75.31
C ILE A 6 -11.81 -7.05 74.31
N VAL A 7 -11.18 -8.17 74.02
CA VAL A 7 -10.16 -8.31 72.97
C VAL A 7 -10.88 -8.56 71.66
N LEU A 8 -10.80 -7.57 70.77
CA LEU A 8 -11.36 -7.68 69.38
C LEU A 8 -10.23 -8.23 68.50
N ILE A 9 -10.36 -9.48 68.03
CA ILE A 9 -9.49 -10.04 67.03
C ILE A 9 -9.98 -9.62 65.66
N ALA A 10 -9.27 -8.68 65.03
CA ALA A 10 -9.50 -8.31 63.63
C ALA A 10 -8.78 -9.30 62.74
N LEU A 11 -9.57 -10.13 62.04
CA LEU A 11 -9.10 -11.04 61.02
C LEU A 11 -8.97 -10.25 59.70
N THR A 12 -7.76 -9.81 59.34
CA THR A 12 -7.47 -9.19 58.04
C THR A 12 -7.30 -10.29 57.01
N ALA A 13 -8.34 -10.49 56.21
CA ALA A 13 -8.25 -11.31 55.00
C ALA A 13 -7.44 -10.52 53.93
N LEU A 14 -6.23 -10.93 53.71
CA LEU A 14 -5.37 -10.42 52.63
C LEU A 14 -5.81 -11.10 51.34
N THR A 15 -6.73 -10.46 50.59
CA THR A 15 -7.04 -10.84 49.21
C THR A 15 -5.88 -10.43 48.31
N ALA A 16 -5.01 -11.38 47.97
CA ALA A 16 -4.05 -11.23 46.89
C ALA A 16 -4.85 -11.13 45.57
N LEU A 17 -4.98 -9.93 45.04
CA LEU A 17 -5.34 -9.73 43.64
C LEU A 17 -4.15 -10.29 42.81
N ALA A 18 -4.31 -11.50 42.32
CA ALA A 18 -3.47 -11.98 41.22
C ALA A 18 -3.82 -11.14 39.99
N THR A 19 -3.04 -10.11 39.72
CA THR A 19 -2.98 -9.50 38.40
C THR A 19 -2.45 -10.58 37.46
N ALA A 20 -3.36 -11.22 36.72
CA ALA A 20 -2.99 -12.02 35.57
C ALA A 20 -2.36 -11.04 34.56
N GLU A 21 -1.04 -10.94 34.64
CA GLU A 21 -0.25 -10.45 33.52
C GLU A 21 -0.61 -11.37 32.35
N HIS A 22 -1.40 -10.83 31.42
CA HIS A 22 -1.55 -11.45 30.11
C HIS A 22 -0.15 -11.40 29.49
N ALA A 23 0.62 -12.47 29.72
CA ALA A 23 1.76 -12.79 28.88
C ALA A 23 1.17 -13.04 27.49
N THR A 24 1.10 -11.97 26.70
CA THR A 24 0.83 -12.06 25.26
C THR A 24 1.92 -13.00 24.74
N ALA A 25 1.53 -14.19 24.30
CA ALA A 25 2.43 -15.09 23.59
C ALA A 25 3.19 -14.26 22.56
N PRO A 26 4.50 -14.48 22.34
CA PRO A 26 5.24 -13.80 21.29
C PRO A 26 4.49 -14.10 20.00
N THR A 27 3.81 -13.10 19.51
CA THR A 27 2.89 -13.19 18.39
C THR A 27 3.75 -13.63 17.21
N GLU A 28 3.30 -14.58 16.40
CA GLU A 28 3.91 -15.00 15.11
C GLU A 28 4.23 -13.79 14.18
N PHE A 29 3.75 -12.64 14.55
CA PHE A 29 3.92 -11.33 13.98
C PHE A 29 5.39 -10.83 13.96
N GLU A 30 6.12 -10.88 15.07
CA GLU A 30 7.50 -10.37 15.16
C GLU A 30 8.44 -11.00 14.11
N PRO A 31 8.43 -12.34 13.90
CA PRO A 31 9.26 -12.97 12.89
C PRO A 31 8.86 -12.59 11.46
N VAL A 32 7.56 -12.41 11.19
CA VAL A 32 7.06 -12.04 9.84
C VAL A 32 7.39 -10.59 9.53
N LEU A 33 7.19 -9.68 10.49
CA LEU A 33 7.56 -8.28 10.36
C LEU A 33 9.07 -8.12 10.13
N HIS A 34 9.88 -8.82 10.93
CA HIS A 34 11.33 -8.81 10.77
C HIS A 34 11.74 -9.27 9.38
N ARG A 35 11.19 -10.40 8.88
CA ARG A 35 11.44 -10.87 7.51
C ARG A 35 11.03 -9.84 6.46
N PHE A 36 9.86 -9.21 6.61
CA PHE A 36 9.40 -8.17 5.68
C PHE A 36 10.37 -6.98 5.61
N LEU A 37 10.85 -6.50 6.77
CA LEU A 37 11.74 -5.33 6.85
C LEU A 37 13.19 -5.62 6.43
N THR A 38 13.64 -6.88 6.62
CA THR A 38 15.03 -7.28 6.31
C THR A 38 15.19 -7.97 4.97
N ARG A 39 14.07 -8.26 4.29
CA ARG A 39 14.10 -8.92 2.99
C ARG A 39 14.82 -8.04 1.97
N ALA A 40 15.92 -8.54 1.44
CA ALA A 40 16.61 -7.96 0.30
C ALA A 40 15.87 -8.39 -0.98
N ASP A 41 14.90 -7.60 -1.43
CA ASP A 41 14.35 -7.79 -2.78
C ASP A 41 15.36 -7.24 -3.80
N GLU A 42 15.52 -7.93 -4.92
CA GLU A 42 16.27 -7.39 -6.05
C GLU A 42 15.58 -6.08 -6.52
N PRO A 43 16.35 -5.04 -6.83
CA PRO A 43 15.81 -3.80 -7.33
C PRO A 43 15.19 -3.98 -8.72
N LEU A 44 14.07 -3.32 -8.97
CA LEU A 44 13.52 -3.19 -10.31
C LEU A 44 14.39 -2.19 -11.09
N LEU A 45 15.28 -2.70 -11.94
CA LEU A 45 16.23 -1.90 -12.73
C LEU A 45 15.67 -1.54 -14.11
N SER A 46 14.89 -2.46 -14.69
CA SER A 46 14.26 -2.25 -15.99
C SER A 46 12.98 -3.04 -16.11
N TYR A 47 12.04 -2.53 -16.87
CA TYR A 47 10.89 -3.29 -17.33
C TYR A 47 10.35 -2.72 -18.66
N ARG A 48 9.62 -3.54 -19.39
CA ARG A 48 8.78 -3.14 -20.51
C ARG A 48 7.42 -3.82 -20.38
N GLY A 49 6.37 -3.11 -20.77
CA GLY A 49 5.02 -3.64 -20.70
C GLY A 49 3.98 -2.60 -21.12
N THR A 50 2.73 -2.95 -20.93
CA THR A 50 1.60 -2.06 -21.17
C THR A 50 0.90 -1.73 -19.86
N ARG A 51 0.27 -0.56 -19.83
CA ARG A 51 -0.64 -0.18 -18.74
C ARG A 51 -1.94 0.31 -19.35
N ARG A 52 -3.04 -0.05 -18.71
CA ARG A 52 -4.36 0.48 -19.01
C ARG A 52 -4.84 1.33 -17.84
N LEU A 53 -5.20 2.57 -18.15
CA LEU A 53 -5.75 3.54 -17.21
C LEU A 53 -7.22 3.75 -17.55
N GLU A 54 -8.08 3.72 -16.54
CA GLU A 54 -9.50 4.01 -16.66
C GLU A 54 -9.90 4.98 -15.56
N GLY A 55 -10.66 6.02 -15.91
CA GLY A 55 -11.08 7.04 -14.96
C GLY A 55 -12.52 7.45 -15.17
N ARG A 56 -13.20 7.79 -14.06
CA ARG A 56 -14.58 8.23 -14.08
C ARG A 56 -14.83 9.32 -13.04
N ASN A 57 -15.62 10.30 -13.39
CA ASN A 57 -16.22 11.22 -12.44
C ASN A 57 -17.75 11.12 -12.56
N GLU A 58 -18.40 10.69 -11.47
CA GLU A 58 -19.83 10.44 -11.47
C GLU A 58 -20.65 11.71 -11.54
N ARG A 59 -20.22 12.78 -10.86
CA ARG A 59 -20.94 14.06 -10.79
C ARG A 59 -21.11 14.68 -12.19
N PHE A 60 -20.08 14.60 -13.02
CA PHE A 60 -20.12 15.14 -14.38
C PHE A 60 -20.46 14.09 -15.42
N ASN A 61 -20.70 12.83 -15.01
CA ASN A 61 -20.95 11.70 -15.89
C ASN A 61 -19.94 11.60 -17.04
N VAL A 62 -18.66 11.78 -16.72
CA VAL A 62 -17.56 11.68 -17.69
C VAL A 62 -16.67 10.50 -17.35
N SER A 63 -16.22 9.80 -18.38
CA SER A 63 -15.23 8.73 -18.27
C SER A 63 -14.17 8.86 -19.37
N GLY A 64 -13.00 8.29 -19.12
CA GLY A 64 -11.93 8.23 -20.09
C GLY A 64 -11.03 7.05 -19.81
N TRP A 65 -10.33 6.58 -20.81
CA TRP A 65 -9.35 5.52 -20.72
C TRP A 65 -8.14 5.82 -21.59
N MET A 66 -7.03 5.19 -21.26
CA MET A 66 -5.78 5.33 -21.98
C MET A 66 -4.98 4.03 -21.85
N GLU A 67 -4.48 3.53 -22.97
CA GLU A 67 -3.53 2.43 -23.02
C GLU A 67 -2.15 2.97 -23.42
N ILE A 68 -1.13 2.60 -22.67
CA ILE A 68 0.22 3.08 -22.87
C ILE A 68 1.20 1.92 -22.91
N ALA A 69 2.18 2.00 -23.81
CA ALA A 69 3.40 1.23 -23.70
C ALA A 69 4.35 1.94 -22.74
N THR A 70 4.92 1.22 -21.78
CA THR A 70 5.80 1.76 -20.75
C THR A 70 7.14 1.04 -20.73
N GLU A 71 8.20 1.80 -20.47
CA GLU A 71 9.55 1.29 -20.33
C GLU A 71 10.26 2.02 -19.18
N LEU A 72 10.91 1.24 -18.32
CA LEU A 72 11.89 1.70 -17.35
C LEU A 72 13.25 1.15 -17.74
N SER A 73 14.26 2.01 -17.80
CA SER A 73 15.62 1.65 -18.10
C SER A 73 16.59 2.58 -17.36
N ALA A 74 17.89 2.45 -17.59
CA ALA A 74 18.89 3.37 -17.05
C ALA A 74 18.64 4.84 -17.46
N GLY A 75 17.91 5.07 -18.58
CA GLY A 75 17.52 6.40 -19.05
C GLY A 75 16.30 6.99 -18.32
N GLY A 76 15.72 6.24 -17.38
CA GLY A 76 14.51 6.64 -16.64
C GLY A 76 13.25 5.92 -17.11
N PHE A 77 12.12 6.41 -16.63
CA PHE A 77 10.79 5.94 -17.03
C PHE A 77 10.30 6.73 -18.25
N HIS A 78 9.79 6.01 -19.26
CA HIS A 78 9.21 6.56 -20.46
C HIS A 78 7.89 5.88 -20.79
N TYR A 79 6.99 6.62 -21.43
CA TYR A 79 5.74 6.05 -21.90
C TYR A 79 5.36 6.58 -23.28
N ARG A 80 4.59 5.80 -24.02
CA ARG A 80 4.00 6.18 -25.30
C ARG A 80 2.52 5.75 -25.30
N VAL A 81 1.64 6.70 -25.63
CA VAL A 81 0.21 6.40 -25.77
C VAL A 81 0.01 5.50 -26.99
N VAL A 82 -0.63 4.35 -26.77
CA VAL A 82 -0.99 3.37 -27.80
C VAL A 82 -2.38 3.67 -28.31
N ASP A 83 -3.33 3.85 -27.40
CA ASP A 83 -4.71 4.18 -27.69
C ASP A 83 -5.36 4.91 -26.52
N GLU A 84 -6.36 5.74 -26.79
CA GLU A 84 -7.08 6.48 -25.77
C GLU A 84 -8.49 6.88 -26.22
N GLY A 85 -9.42 6.99 -25.27
CA GLY A 85 -10.78 7.37 -25.57
C GLY A 85 -11.52 8.04 -24.41
N GLY A 86 -12.71 8.56 -24.70
CA GLY A 86 -13.55 9.27 -23.74
C GLY A 86 -13.11 10.70 -23.47
N SER A 87 -13.32 11.19 -22.25
CA SER A 87 -13.18 12.60 -21.86
C SER A 87 -11.75 13.10 -21.95
N ASP A 88 -11.54 14.18 -22.70
CA ASP A 88 -10.29 14.93 -22.81
C ASP A 88 -9.81 15.42 -21.44
N LEU A 89 -10.75 15.83 -20.56
CA LEU A 89 -10.43 16.28 -19.22
C LEU A 89 -9.71 15.20 -18.43
N ILE A 90 -10.24 13.96 -18.46
CA ILE A 90 -9.65 12.83 -17.74
C ILE A 90 -8.30 12.45 -18.37
N ARG A 91 -8.25 12.31 -19.68
CA ARG A 91 -7.02 11.93 -20.40
C ARG A 91 -5.88 12.93 -20.18
N LYS A 92 -6.15 14.23 -20.41
CA LYS A 92 -5.12 15.28 -20.37
C LYS A 92 -4.78 15.77 -18.97
N ARG A 93 -5.80 15.92 -18.08
CA ARG A 93 -5.60 16.51 -16.76
C ARG A 93 -5.32 15.50 -15.65
N VAL A 94 -5.73 14.24 -15.84
CA VAL A 94 -5.50 13.21 -14.84
C VAL A 94 -4.39 12.27 -15.29
N PHE A 95 -4.59 11.55 -16.40
CA PHE A 95 -3.64 10.51 -16.80
C PHE A 95 -2.29 11.07 -17.21
N ARG A 96 -2.25 12.03 -18.14
CA ARG A 96 -0.96 12.60 -18.58
C ARG A 96 -0.22 13.28 -17.44
N SER A 97 -0.90 14.09 -16.61
CA SER A 97 -0.24 14.74 -15.47
C SER A 97 0.32 13.75 -14.45
N MET A 98 -0.35 12.59 -14.26
CA MET A 98 0.15 11.54 -13.40
C MET A 98 1.40 10.88 -14.00
N LEU A 99 1.39 10.55 -15.28
CA LEU A 99 2.52 9.93 -15.99
C LEU A 99 3.73 10.88 -16.08
N GLU A 100 3.52 12.15 -16.36
CA GLU A 100 4.55 13.20 -16.34
C GLU A 100 5.19 13.34 -14.94
N ASN A 101 4.37 13.27 -13.89
CA ASN A 101 4.89 13.27 -12.52
C ASN A 101 5.71 12.01 -12.22
N GLU A 102 5.29 10.85 -12.72
CA GLU A 102 6.04 9.59 -12.57
C GLU A 102 7.40 9.69 -13.27
N GLU A 103 7.47 10.22 -14.50
CA GLU A 103 8.74 10.50 -15.19
C GLU A 103 9.67 11.40 -14.35
N GLN A 104 9.13 12.47 -13.75
CA GLN A 104 9.91 13.37 -12.90
C GLN A 104 10.43 12.69 -11.63
N VAL A 105 9.62 11.85 -10.98
CA VAL A 105 10.03 11.10 -9.77
C VAL A 105 11.16 10.13 -10.09
N PHE A 106 11.10 9.41 -11.21
CA PHE A 106 12.18 8.52 -11.64
C PHE A 106 13.44 9.31 -12.02
N ALA A 107 13.30 10.43 -12.71
CA ALA A 107 14.43 11.29 -13.09
C ALA A 107 15.15 11.90 -11.88
N SER A 108 14.43 12.17 -10.79
CA SER A 108 15.02 12.72 -9.55
C SER A 108 15.73 11.68 -8.68
N GLY A 109 15.60 10.38 -8.97
CA GLY A 109 16.13 9.29 -8.14
C GLY A 109 15.38 9.08 -6.83
N ASP A 110 14.23 9.72 -6.64
CA ASP A 110 13.45 9.74 -5.40
C ASP A 110 12.57 8.48 -5.19
N ALA A 111 12.75 7.43 -6.01
CA ALA A 111 11.93 6.21 -5.93
C ALA A 111 11.95 5.55 -4.53
N ALA A 112 13.07 5.64 -3.80
CA ALA A 112 13.18 5.14 -2.43
C ALA A 112 12.28 5.85 -1.42
N ARG A 113 11.80 7.08 -1.72
CA ARG A 113 10.94 7.87 -0.83
C ARG A 113 9.55 7.26 -0.63
N SER A 114 9.09 6.40 -1.53
CA SER A 114 7.79 5.73 -1.45
C SER A 114 7.85 4.31 -0.89
N SER A 115 9.05 3.75 -0.64
CA SER A 115 9.24 2.37 -0.19
C SER A 115 8.74 2.13 1.24
N PHE A 116 8.19 0.93 1.50
CA PHE A 116 7.73 0.50 2.83
C PHE A 116 8.91 0.05 3.69
N THR A 117 9.65 1.00 4.22
CA THR A 117 10.81 0.79 5.09
C THR A 117 10.61 1.50 6.42
N ALA A 118 11.37 1.10 7.44
CA ALA A 118 11.39 1.76 8.74
C ALA A 118 11.80 3.24 8.68
N ILE A 119 12.43 3.70 7.60
CA ILE A 119 12.77 5.11 7.38
C ILE A 119 11.50 5.93 7.09
N ASN A 120 10.60 5.37 6.28
CA ASN A 120 9.40 6.07 5.80
C ASN A 120 8.19 5.83 6.70
N TYR A 121 8.12 4.68 7.38
CA TYR A 121 6.93 4.23 8.09
C TYR A 121 7.22 3.75 9.51
N GLU A 122 6.25 3.95 10.39
CA GLU A 122 6.05 3.17 11.60
C GLU A 122 5.07 2.05 11.25
N LEU A 123 5.50 0.79 11.43
CA LEU A 123 4.70 -0.39 11.15
C LEU A 123 4.30 -1.04 12.47
N THR A 124 3.01 -1.25 12.66
CA THR A 124 2.45 -1.91 13.86
C THR A 124 1.53 -3.06 13.49
N PRO A 125 1.37 -4.06 14.36
CA PRO A 125 0.43 -5.16 14.12
C PRO A 125 -0.99 -4.65 13.88
N GLY A 126 -1.69 -5.30 12.95
CA GLY A 126 -3.12 -5.15 12.75
C GLY A 126 -3.81 -6.51 12.90
N ASP A 127 -5.11 -6.50 13.21
CA ASP A 127 -5.89 -7.72 13.25
C ASP A 127 -6.00 -8.30 11.83
N SER A 128 -5.48 -9.50 11.64
CA SER A 128 -5.60 -10.19 10.36
C SER A 128 -6.97 -10.87 10.28
N VAL A 129 -7.73 -10.51 9.25
CA VAL A 129 -9.05 -11.10 8.98
C VAL A 129 -9.05 -11.99 7.73
N GLU A 130 -7.93 -12.04 7.01
CA GLU A 130 -7.78 -12.82 5.79
C GLU A 130 -6.81 -13.97 6.03
N PRO A 131 -7.22 -15.24 5.81
CA PRO A 131 -6.33 -16.41 5.96
C PRO A 131 -5.07 -16.28 5.08
N GLY A 132 -3.90 -16.64 5.63
CA GLY A 132 -2.62 -16.58 4.93
C GLY A 132 -2.01 -15.17 4.79
N LEU A 133 -2.69 -14.13 5.31
CA LEU A 133 -2.19 -12.76 5.28
C LEU A 133 -2.01 -12.18 6.69
N VAL A 134 -0.93 -11.46 6.87
CA VAL A 134 -0.67 -10.63 8.05
C VAL A 134 -0.92 -9.18 7.68
N LYS A 135 -1.76 -8.51 8.47
CA LYS A 135 -2.03 -7.07 8.33
C LYS A 135 -1.09 -6.27 9.20
N LEU A 136 -0.49 -5.24 8.64
CA LEU A 136 0.31 -4.23 9.32
C LEU A 136 -0.36 -2.87 9.13
N PHE A 137 -0.49 -2.09 10.19
CA PHE A 137 -0.77 -0.67 10.03
C PHE A 137 0.51 0.05 9.65
N ALA A 138 0.44 0.88 8.60
CA ALA A 138 1.55 1.66 8.09
C ALA A 138 1.24 3.15 8.30
N ARG A 139 1.91 3.76 9.28
CA ARG A 139 1.80 5.19 9.57
C ARG A 139 3.02 5.91 8.98
N PRO A 140 2.82 6.83 8.02
CA PRO A 140 3.92 7.61 7.45
C PRO A 140 4.60 8.49 8.50
N LYS A 141 5.93 8.52 8.52
CA LYS A 141 6.73 9.39 9.40
C LYS A 141 6.80 10.83 8.94
N ARG A 142 6.32 11.12 7.73
CA ARG A 142 6.21 12.47 7.16
C ARG A 142 4.98 12.60 6.27
N LYS A 143 4.54 13.84 6.05
CA LYS A 143 3.46 14.17 5.09
C LYS A 143 4.04 14.27 3.69
N ASP A 144 3.79 13.26 2.86
CA ASP A 144 4.27 13.18 1.49
C ASP A 144 3.16 12.62 0.59
N VAL A 145 3.06 13.11 -0.65
CA VAL A 145 2.06 12.65 -1.63
C VAL A 145 2.33 11.22 -2.14
N THR A 146 3.52 10.70 -1.92
CA THR A 146 3.92 9.35 -2.34
C THR A 146 3.69 8.30 -1.25
N LEU A 147 3.42 8.72 0.01
CA LEU A 147 3.20 7.84 1.14
C LEU A 147 1.72 7.59 1.39
N ILE A 148 1.40 6.38 1.86
CA ILE A 148 0.04 5.92 2.15
C ILE A 148 -0.09 5.69 3.66
N ASP A 149 -1.05 6.35 4.30
CA ASP A 149 -1.46 6.11 5.68
C ASP A 149 -2.59 5.07 5.67
N GLY A 150 -2.32 3.87 6.17
CA GLY A 150 -3.29 2.78 6.07
C GLY A 150 -2.76 1.42 6.48
N ALA A 151 -3.02 0.40 5.68
CA ALA A 151 -2.66 -0.98 5.95
C ALA A 151 -1.81 -1.59 4.82
N VAL A 152 -0.89 -2.45 5.21
CA VAL A 152 -0.07 -3.29 4.35
C VAL A 152 -0.41 -4.74 4.66
N TYR A 153 -0.65 -5.54 3.64
CA TYR A 153 -0.93 -6.97 3.74
C TYR A 153 0.23 -7.75 3.13
N ILE A 154 0.79 -8.64 3.93
CA ILE A 154 1.90 -9.50 3.55
C ILE A 154 1.53 -10.96 3.77
N THR A 155 2.11 -11.88 3.03
CA THR A 155 1.92 -13.32 3.28
C THR A 155 2.54 -13.72 4.62
N ASP A 156 1.90 -14.61 5.35
CA ASP A 156 2.39 -15.15 6.62
C ASP A 156 3.62 -16.05 6.43
N THR A 157 3.70 -16.76 5.29
CA THR A 157 4.77 -17.69 4.95
C THR A 157 6.06 -16.98 4.55
N ASP A 158 5.99 -16.12 3.53
CA ASP A 158 7.17 -15.53 2.87
C ASP A 158 7.38 -14.06 3.19
N ALA A 159 6.46 -13.44 3.95
CA ALA A 159 6.41 -12.00 4.20
C ALA A 159 6.41 -11.18 2.89
N ASP A 160 5.75 -11.68 1.85
CA ASP A 160 5.68 -10.98 0.57
C ASP A 160 4.53 -9.97 0.56
N LEU A 161 4.79 -8.78 0.02
CA LEU A 161 3.78 -7.73 -0.08
C LEU A 161 2.74 -8.11 -1.14
N VAL A 162 1.48 -8.17 -0.72
CA VAL A 162 0.34 -8.51 -1.59
C VAL A 162 -0.52 -7.29 -1.87
N ARG A 163 -0.79 -6.49 -0.84
CA ARG A 163 -1.71 -5.35 -0.96
C ARG A 163 -1.33 -4.22 -0.02
N VAL A 164 -1.55 -3.01 -0.47
CA VAL A 164 -1.51 -1.80 0.34
C VAL A 164 -2.81 -1.05 0.14
N GLU A 165 -3.46 -0.65 1.22
CA GLU A 165 -4.69 0.12 1.17
C GLU A 165 -4.67 1.26 2.20
N GLY A 166 -5.20 2.40 1.85
CA GLY A 166 -5.26 3.56 2.74
C GLY A 166 -5.44 4.87 2.00
N GLN A 167 -5.09 5.94 2.64
CA GLN A 167 -5.17 7.28 2.06
C GLN A 167 -3.76 7.87 1.83
N LEU A 168 -3.61 8.75 0.86
CA LEU A 168 -2.36 9.49 0.71
C LEU A 168 -2.11 10.34 1.95
N ALA A 169 -0.87 10.29 2.48
CA ALA A 169 -0.47 11.04 3.68
C ALA A 169 -0.52 12.57 3.48
N LYS A 170 -0.55 13.00 2.22
CA LYS A 170 -0.72 14.40 1.82
C LYS A 170 -1.54 14.48 0.53
N SER A 171 -2.51 15.38 0.49
CA SER A 171 -3.25 15.65 -0.74
C SER A 171 -2.36 16.34 -1.78
N PRO A 172 -2.40 15.92 -3.05
CA PRO A 172 -1.54 16.47 -4.12
C PRO A 172 -1.91 17.91 -4.51
N SER A 173 -3.13 18.37 -4.21
CA SER A 173 -3.58 19.71 -4.53
C SER A 173 -4.60 20.25 -3.51
N PHE A 174 -4.76 21.58 -3.47
CA PHE A 174 -5.79 22.24 -2.67
C PHE A 174 -7.22 21.79 -3.02
N TRP A 175 -7.45 21.39 -4.27
CA TRP A 175 -8.76 20.94 -4.75
C TRP A 175 -9.08 19.50 -4.34
N THR A 176 -8.09 18.71 -4.00
CA THR A 176 -8.25 17.31 -3.59
C THR A 176 -8.29 17.22 -2.08
N ARG A 177 -9.41 16.76 -1.52
CA ARG A 177 -9.59 16.60 -0.07
C ARG A 177 -8.91 15.33 0.44
N ARG A 178 -9.13 14.23 -0.26
CA ARG A 178 -8.68 12.88 0.13
C ARG A 178 -8.51 12.03 -1.11
N ILE A 179 -7.50 11.21 -1.12
CA ILE A 179 -7.36 10.11 -2.10
C ILE A 179 -7.18 8.82 -1.31
N GLU A 180 -8.10 7.90 -1.51
CA GLU A 180 -8.00 6.52 -1.07
C GLU A 180 -7.36 5.71 -2.19
N VAL A 181 -6.46 4.78 -1.83
CA VAL A 181 -5.69 3.99 -2.78
C VAL A 181 -5.67 2.55 -2.31
N VAL A 182 -5.88 1.63 -3.25
CA VAL A 182 -5.60 0.20 -3.08
C VAL A 182 -4.59 -0.18 -4.16
N LYS A 183 -3.41 -0.66 -3.74
CA LYS A 183 -2.36 -1.18 -4.62
C LYS A 183 -2.23 -2.67 -4.41
N GLN A 184 -2.30 -3.44 -5.48
CA GLN A 184 -2.10 -4.89 -5.47
C GLN A 184 -0.75 -5.20 -6.11
N TYR A 185 -0.04 -6.16 -5.52
CA TYR A 185 1.29 -6.57 -5.93
C TYR A 185 1.33 -8.07 -6.22
N ALA A 186 2.22 -8.47 -7.10
CA ALA A 186 2.54 -9.86 -7.36
C ALA A 186 4.03 -10.04 -7.63
N ARG A 187 4.51 -11.29 -7.51
CA ARG A 187 5.84 -11.66 -8.00
C ARG A 187 5.75 -12.04 -9.46
N VAL A 188 6.40 -11.24 -10.29
CA VAL A 188 6.56 -11.49 -11.72
C VAL A 188 8.04 -11.59 -12.02
N ALA A 189 8.48 -12.66 -12.66
CA ALA A 189 9.92 -12.96 -12.89
C ALA A 189 10.78 -12.86 -11.61
N GLY A 190 10.22 -13.27 -10.44
CA GLY A 190 10.91 -13.23 -9.16
C GLY A 190 10.88 -11.86 -8.44
N LEU A 191 10.49 -10.78 -9.11
CA LEU A 191 10.41 -9.45 -8.54
C LEU A 191 8.98 -9.10 -8.12
N ARG A 192 8.85 -8.39 -7.00
CA ARG A 192 7.59 -7.83 -6.54
C ARG A 192 7.29 -6.53 -7.28
N VAL A 193 6.21 -6.54 -8.05
CA VAL A 193 5.77 -5.40 -8.87
C VAL A 193 4.29 -5.12 -8.66
N PRO A 194 3.82 -3.88 -8.83
CA PRO A 194 2.41 -3.57 -8.81
C PRO A 194 1.73 -4.18 -10.04
N ILE A 195 0.55 -4.79 -9.84
CA ILE A 195 -0.27 -5.35 -10.93
C ILE A 195 -1.56 -4.56 -11.14
N ARG A 196 -2.04 -3.89 -10.08
CA ARG A 196 -3.26 -3.08 -10.12
C ARG A 196 -3.20 -1.97 -9.09
N ILE A 197 -3.69 -0.80 -9.46
CA ILE A 197 -3.91 0.34 -8.56
C ILE A 197 -5.33 0.84 -8.78
N ASP A 198 -6.13 0.86 -7.72
CA ASP A 198 -7.42 1.51 -7.68
C ASP A 198 -7.33 2.74 -6.77
N SER A 199 -7.93 3.85 -7.18
CA SER A 199 -7.99 5.04 -6.35
C SER A 199 -9.33 5.75 -6.44
N THR A 200 -9.73 6.35 -5.32
CA THR A 200 -10.93 7.20 -5.22
C THR A 200 -10.52 8.54 -4.65
N ALA A 201 -10.66 9.59 -5.44
CA ALA A 201 -10.36 10.96 -5.05
C ALA A 201 -11.64 11.73 -4.72
N GLN A 202 -11.67 12.38 -3.55
CA GLN A 202 -12.70 13.35 -3.20
C GLN A 202 -12.24 14.75 -3.61
N ILE A 203 -12.87 15.31 -4.64
CA ILE A 203 -12.46 16.59 -5.25
C ILE A 203 -13.48 17.66 -4.86
N ARG A 204 -12.99 18.82 -4.40
CA ARG A 204 -13.86 19.98 -4.08
C ARG A 204 -14.64 20.37 -5.33
N PHE A 205 -15.96 20.54 -5.17
CA PHE A 205 -16.88 20.92 -6.26
C PHE A 205 -17.06 19.91 -7.40
N ALA A 206 -16.22 18.84 -7.47
CA ALA A 206 -16.32 17.80 -8.49
C ALA A 206 -16.79 16.44 -7.93
N GLY A 207 -16.92 16.29 -6.61
CA GLY A 207 -17.36 15.04 -5.99
C GLY A 207 -16.32 13.92 -6.06
N ALA A 208 -16.79 12.68 -6.12
CA ALA A 208 -15.94 11.52 -6.21
C ALA A 208 -15.46 11.28 -7.65
N SER A 209 -14.19 10.95 -7.79
CA SER A 209 -13.58 10.46 -9.03
C SER A 209 -12.84 9.17 -8.75
N THR A 210 -13.05 8.16 -9.57
CA THR A 210 -12.36 6.89 -9.47
C THR A 210 -11.33 6.74 -10.60
N MET A 211 -10.26 6.04 -10.33
CA MET A 211 -9.27 5.64 -11.32
C MET A 211 -8.79 4.22 -11.04
N THR A 212 -8.68 3.42 -12.08
CA THR A 212 -8.04 2.11 -12.08
C THR A 212 -6.85 2.13 -13.03
N MET A 213 -5.73 1.54 -12.63
CA MET A 213 -4.59 1.27 -13.49
C MET A 213 -4.20 -0.20 -13.35
N THR A 214 -4.10 -0.89 -14.46
CA THR A 214 -3.63 -2.28 -14.55
C THR A 214 -2.32 -2.33 -15.30
N TYR A 215 -1.47 -3.29 -14.95
CA TYR A 215 -0.13 -3.49 -15.50
C TYR A 215 -0.05 -4.85 -16.16
N ASP A 216 0.52 -4.89 -17.35
CA ASP A 216 0.89 -6.09 -18.06
C ASP A 216 2.38 -6.01 -18.42
N TYR A 217 3.20 -6.89 -17.82
CA TYR A 217 4.65 -6.88 -17.98
C TYR A 217 5.07 -7.86 -19.07
N GLU A 218 5.83 -7.38 -20.04
CA GLU A 218 6.44 -8.19 -21.09
C GLU A 218 7.86 -8.64 -20.71
N MET A 219 8.60 -7.77 -20.01
CA MET A 219 9.97 -8.02 -19.59
C MET A 219 10.25 -7.33 -18.25
N ILE A 220 10.97 -7.99 -17.35
CA ILE A 220 11.45 -7.44 -16.08
C ILE A 220 12.92 -7.81 -15.90
N ASN A 221 13.80 -6.82 -15.67
CA ASN A 221 15.25 -6.99 -15.51
C ASN A 221 15.89 -7.92 -16.59
N GLY A 222 15.43 -7.77 -17.85
CA GLY A 222 15.92 -8.58 -18.97
C GLY A 222 15.28 -9.97 -19.09
N ILE A 223 14.41 -10.37 -18.15
CA ILE A 223 13.70 -11.66 -18.20
C ILE A 223 12.34 -11.45 -18.86
N ASN A 224 12.06 -12.19 -19.95
CA ASN A 224 10.75 -12.18 -20.58
C ASN A 224 9.69 -12.81 -19.65
N VAL A 225 8.55 -12.13 -19.52
CA VAL A 225 7.41 -12.59 -18.72
C VAL A 225 6.46 -13.37 -19.63
N THR A 226 6.15 -14.60 -19.26
CA THR A 226 5.14 -15.40 -19.98
C THR A 226 3.74 -15.07 -19.44
N SER A 227 2.75 -15.05 -20.32
CA SER A 227 1.34 -14.74 -19.98
C SER A 227 0.77 -15.62 -18.85
N SER A 228 1.28 -16.83 -18.66
CA SER A 228 0.90 -17.71 -17.53
C SER A 228 1.37 -17.19 -16.17
N GLN A 229 2.47 -16.45 -16.11
CA GLN A 229 2.97 -15.85 -14.86
C GLN A 229 2.17 -14.61 -14.47
N ALA A 230 1.70 -13.84 -15.44
CA ALA A 230 0.83 -12.69 -15.22
C ALA A 230 -0.57 -13.12 -14.72
N VAL A 231 -1.15 -14.19 -15.29
CA VAL A 231 -2.46 -14.73 -14.87
C VAL A 231 -2.41 -15.38 -13.48
N ALA A 232 -1.34 -16.11 -13.16
CA ALA A 232 -1.17 -16.72 -11.82
C ALA A 232 -1.06 -15.66 -10.70
N ALA A 233 -0.65 -14.44 -11.03
CA ALA A 233 -0.56 -13.32 -10.11
C ALA A 233 -1.92 -12.66 -9.79
N LEU A 234 -2.90 -12.76 -10.71
CA LEU A 234 -4.24 -12.20 -10.55
C LEU A 234 -5.24 -13.17 -9.88
N GLY A 235 -4.88 -14.44 -9.72
CA GLY A 235 -5.77 -15.53 -9.27
C GLY A 235 -5.53 -16.03 -7.84
N ARG A 236 -4.79 -15.30 -7.00
CA ARG A 236 -4.58 -15.65 -5.59
C ARG A 236 -5.09 -14.58 -4.66
#